data_eb237d553e55125dac811365796cad70
#
_entry.id   eb237d553e55125dac811365796cad70
#
_cell.length_a   1.000
_cell.length_b   1.000
_cell.length_c   1.000
_cell.angle_alpha   90.00
_cell.angle_beta   90.00
_cell.angle_gamma   90.00
#
_symmetry.space_group_name_H-M   'P 1'
#
loop_
_entity.id
_entity.type
_entity.pdbx_description
1 polymer ?
#
loop_
_entity_poly.entity_id
_entity_poly.type
_entity_poly.pdbx_seq_one_letter_code
_entity_poly.pdbx_strand_id
1 'polypeptide(L)'
;MISLKNYKEIEIMVEGGRKLARILEELAKNCVVGMSAKEIDNLAFKLFKKENTKPAFLNYKPQGATNPFPANICVSLNDVIVHGIPKKEIIFKEGDLVKIDAGLIYKNLYADSAITIGIGQISYKAQKLIKVTKEALKRAIDQCVVGKT
;
A
#
# COMPACT_ATOMS: atom_id res chain seq x y z
N MET A 1 4.21 10.65 -23.64
CA MET A 1 3.87 12.09 -23.38
C MET A 1 3.52 12.23 -21.91
N ILE A 2 4.10 13.20 -21.20
CA ILE A 2 3.77 13.47 -19.79
C ILE A 2 2.42 14.19 -19.74
N SER A 3 1.45 13.62 -19.00
CA SER A 3 0.12 14.23 -18.82
C SER A 3 0.14 15.15 -17.59
N LEU A 4 -0.03 16.43 -17.80
CA LEU A 4 -0.18 17.40 -16.71
C LEU A 4 -1.62 17.34 -16.16
N LYS A 5 -1.76 17.42 -14.84
CA LYS A 5 -3.06 17.46 -14.17
C LYS A 5 -3.54 18.90 -14.02
N ASN A 6 -4.81 19.15 -14.29
CA ASN A 6 -5.46 20.42 -14.00
C ASN A 6 -5.85 20.53 -12.52
N TYR A 7 -6.28 21.73 -12.07
CA TYR A 7 -6.63 21.98 -10.66
C TYR A 7 -7.69 21.02 -10.10
N LYS A 8 -8.74 20.71 -10.87
CA LYS A 8 -9.81 19.79 -10.45
C LYS A 8 -9.28 18.35 -10.29
N GLU A 9 -8.42 17.91 -11.20
CA GLU A 9 -7.77 16.62 -11.10
C GLU A 9 -6.85 16.54 -9.89
N ILE A 10 -6.11 17.61 -9.58
CA ILE A 10 -5.27 17.69 -8.38
C ILE A 10 -6.12 17.57 -7.11
N GLU A 11 -7.24 18.28 -7.02
CA GLU A 11 -8.17 18.16 -5.88
C GLU A 11 -8.68 16.73 -5.71
N ILE A 12 -9.06 16.06 -6.80
CA ILE A 12 -9.50 14.66 -6.78
C ILE A 12 -8.36 13.73 -6.32
N MET A 13 -7.13 13.96 -6.79
CA MET A 13 -5.97 13.17 -6.36
C MET A 13 -5.66 13.37 -4.87
N VAL A 14 -5.77 14.60 -4.36
CA VAL A 14 -5.61 14.90 -2.92
C VAL A 14 -6.67 14.17 -2.09
N GLU A 15 -7.93 14.19 -2.54
CA GLU A 15 -9.01 13.46 -1.86
C GLU A 15 -8.77 11.95 -1.92
N GLY A 16 -8.40 11.42 -3.09
CA GLY A 16 -8.04 10.01 -3.26
C GLY A 16 -6.89 9.58 -2.35
N GLY A 17 -5.82 10.38 -2.27
CA GLY A 17 -4.69 10.13 -1.37
C GLY A 17 -5.09 10.11 0.11
N ARG A 18 -5.97 11.02 0.54
CA ARG A 18 -6.51 11.01 1.93
C ARG A 18 -7.34 9.75 2.22
N LYS A 19 -8.14 9.29 1.25
CA LYS A 19 -8.89 8.04 1.37
C LYS A 19 -7.94 6.85 1.50
N LEU A 20 -6.91 6.79 0.66
CA LEU A 20 -5.90 5.72 0.70
C LEU A 20 -5.15 5.70 2.04
N ALA A 21 -4.77 6.86 2.56
CA ALA A 21 -4.13 6.97 3.87
C ALA A 21 -5.00 6.37 4.98
N ARG A 22 -6.30 6.70 5.02
CA ARG A 22 -7.23 6.12 6.01
C ARG A 22 -7.37 4.60 5.87
N ILE A 23 -7.42 4.10 4.62
CA ILE A 23 -7.45 2.65 4.36
C ILE A 23 -6.19 1.98 4.92
N LEU A 24 -5.00 2.51 4.60
CA LEU A 24 -3.72 1.97 5.06
C LEU A 24 -3.59 2.02 6.59
N GLU A 25 -4.00 3.11 7.23
CA GLU A 25 -4.02 3.25 8.69
C GLU A 25 -4.94 2.19 9.34
N GLU A 26 -6.10 1.95 8.77
CA GLU A 26 -7.04 0.96 9.30
C GLU A 26 -6.53 -0.47 9.09
N LEU A 27 -5.93 -0.76 7.94
CA LEU A 27 -5.25 -2.05 7.70
C LEU A 27 -4.11 -2.27 8.68
N ALA A 28 -3.29 -1.23 8.94
CA ALA A 28 -2.18 -1.30 9.90
C ALA A 28 -2.64 -1.68 11.30
N LYS A 29 -3.73 -1.08 11.80
CA LYS A 29 -4.30 -1.37 13.12
C LYS A 29 -4.79 -2.83 13.26
N ASN A 30 -5.19 -3.41 12.15
CA ASN A 30 -5.72 -4.78 12.12
C ASN A 30 -4.65 -5.84 11.81
N CYS A 31 -3.42 -5.46 11.48
CA CYS A 31 -2.32 -6.41 11.30
C CYS A 31 -1.79 -6.88 12.66
N VAL A 32 -2.32 -7.99 13.14
CA VAL A 32 -1.97 -8.58 14.45
C VAL A 32 -1.50 -10.02 14.31
N VAL A 33 -0.82 -10.52 15.34
CA VAL A 33 -0.39 -11.94 15.41
C VAL A 33 -1.60 -12.87 15.19
N GLY A 34 -1.43 -13.89 14.37
CA GLY A 34 -2.46 -14.89 14.05
C GLY A 34 -3.37 -14.53 12.88
N MET A 35 -3.39 -13.27 12.41
CA MET A 35 -4.15 -12.88 11.23
C MET A 35 -3.44 -13.34 9.95
N SER A 36 -4.21 -13.75 8.96
CA SER A 36 -3.68 -14.11 7.64
C SER A 36 -3.60 -12.91 6.70
N ALA A 37 -2.67 -12.97 5.74
CA ALA A 37 -2.59 -11.98 4.67
C ALA A 37 -3.91 -11.88 3.87
N LYS A 38 -4.64 -13.00 3.70
CA LYS A 38 -5.94 -13.01 3.01
C LYS A 38 -7.03 -12.27 3.78
N GLU A 39 -7.03 -12.33 5.10
CA GLU A 39 -8.00 -11.58 5.93
C GLU A 39 -7.76 -10.07 5.80
N ILE A 40 -6.48 -9.63 5.72
CA ILE A 40 -6.13 -8.23 5.46
C ILE A 40 -6.60 -7.79 4.07
N ASP A 41 -6.44 -8.61 3.03
CA ASP A 41 -6.95 -8.34 1.69
C ASP A 41 -8.50 -8.22 1.67
N ASN A 42 -9.18 -9.09 2.40
CA ASN A 42 -10.64 -9.05 2.54
C ASN A 42 -11.10 -7.78 3.29
N LEU A 43 -10.36 -7.35 4.31
CA LEU A 43 -10.61 -6.09 5.00
C LEU A 43 -10.39 -4.91 4.06
N ALA A 44 -9.31 -4.91 3.28
CA ALA A 44 -9.03 -3.87 2.29
C ALA A 44 -10.19 -3.69 1.31
N PHE A 45 -10.75 -4.79 0.79
CA PHE A 45 -11.91 -4.74 -0.09
C PHE A 45 -13.12 -4.03 0.55
N LYS A 46 -13.40 -4.32 1.83
CA LYS A 46 -14.48 -3.65 2.57
C LYS A 46 -14.21 -2.15 2.74
N LEU A 47 -12.95 -1.79 3.03
CA LEU A 47 -12.54 -0.40 3.22
C LEU A 47 -12.60 0.40 1.91
N PHE A 48 -12.15 -0.17 0.77
CA PHE A 48 -12.32 0.45 -0.54
C PHE A 48 -13.78 0.78 -0.85
N LYS A 49 -14.70 -0.16 -0.56
CA LYS A 49 -16.14 0.06 -0.71
C LYS A 49 -16.65 1.17 0.20
N LYS A 50 -16.27 1.16 1.47
CA LYS A 50 -16.65 2.18 2.48
C LYS A 50 -16.22 3.59 2.05
N GLU A 51 -15.03 3.72 1.46
CA GLU A 51 -14.48 4.98 0.97
C GLU A 51 -15.01 5.38 -0.43
N ASN A 52 -15.92 4.59 -1.04
CA ASN A 52 -16.43 4.80 -2.40
C ASN A 52 -15.29 4.87 -3.44
N THR A 53 -14.34 3.94 -3.34
CA THR A 53 -13.19 3.78 -4.23
C THR A 53 -13.14 2.35 -4.79
N LYS A 54 -12.28 2.13 -5.80
CA LYS A 54 -12.02 0.79 -6.34
C LYS A 54 -10.55 0.44 -6.11
N PRO A 55 -10.21 -0.83 -5.80
CA PRO A 55 -8.82 -1.28 -5.80
C PRO A 55 -8.23 -1.18 -7.20
N ALA A 56 -7.01 -0.65 -7.32
CA ALA A 56 -6.34 -0.49 -8.61
C ALA A 56 -5.64 -1.77 -9.08
N PHE A 57 -5.28 -2.66 -8.15
CA PHE A 57 -4.48 -3.85 -8.46
C PHE A 57 -5.33 -5.06 -8.86
N LEU A 58 -6.55 -5.19 -8.33
CA LEU A 58 -7.42 -6.32 -8.62
C LEU A 58 -7.69 -6.44 -10.13
N ASN A 59 -7.35 -7.59 -10.70
CA ASN A 59 -7.47 -7.90 -12.13
C ASN A 59 -6.55 -7.07 -13.04
N TYR A 60 -5.60 -6.31 -12.50
CA TYR A 60 -4.58 -5.66 -13.32
C TYR A 60 -3.69 -6.71 -13.97
N LYS A 61 -3.55 -6.62 -15.28
CA LYS A 61 -2.73 -7.53 -16.08
C LYS A 61 -1.74 -6.72 -16.92
N PRO A 62 -0.47 -6.59 -16.49
CA PRO A 62 0.56 -5.93 -17.29
C PRO A 62 0.85 -6.70 -18.58
N GLN A 63 1.37 -6.02 -19.58
CA GLN A 63 1.77 -6.64 -20.84
C GLN A 63 2.81 -7.74 -20.56
N GLY A 64 2.58 -8.93 -21.16
CA GLY A 64 3.44 -10.10 -20.96
C GLY A 64 3.13 -10.97 -19.73
N ALA A 65 2.24 -10.53 -18.85
CA ALA A 65 1.82 -11.37 -17.73
C ALA A 65 0.87 -12.49 -18.19
N THR A 66 1.04 -13.69 -17.62
CA THR A 66 0.15 -14.84 -17.89
C THR A 66 -1.23 -14.64 -17.26
N ASN A 67 -1.27 -14.20 -16.00
CA ASN A 67 -2.50 -14.04 -15.22
C ASN A 67 -2.60 -12.60 -14.68
N PRO A 68 -3.84 -12.09 -14.49
CA PRO A 68 -4.06 -10.84 -13.79
C PRO A 68 -3.72 -10.97 -12.29
N PHE A 69 -3.41 -9.86 -11.63
CA PHE A 69 -3.17 -9.84 -10.19
C PHE A 69 -4.46 -10.21 -9.42
N PRO A 70 -4.43 -11.20 -8.52
CA PRO A 70 -5.65 -11.83 -7.99
C PRO A 70 -6.19 -11.20 -6.70
N ALA A 71 -5.66 -10.04 -6.26
CA ALA A 71 -5.95 -9.47 -4.96
C ALA A 71 -6.18 -7.95 -5.03
N ASN A 72 -6.76 -7.39 -3.98
CA ASN A 72 -7.05 -5.96 -3.88
C ASN A 72 -5.81 -5.13 -3.54
N ILE A 73 -4.88 -5.73 -2.78
CA ILE A 73 -3.64 -5.13 -2.28
C ILE A 73 -2.49 -6.13 -2.39
N CYS A 74 -1.25 -5.65 -2.33
CA CYS A 74 -0.10 -6.51 -2.11
C CYS A 74 0.19 -6.63 -0.61
N VAL A 75 0.50 -7.84 -0.14
CA VAL A 75 0.94 -8.11 1.22
C VAL A 75 2.25 -8.89 1.16
N SER A 76 3.35 -8.23 1.48
CA SER A 76 4.71 -8.78 1.37
C SER A 76 5.31 -8.97 2.76
N LEU A 77 5.66 -10.22 3.10
CA LEU A 77 6.16 -10.59 4.43
C LEU A 77 7.69 -10.69 4.44
N ASN A 78 8.33 -10.14 5.44
CA ASN A 78 9.76 -10.24 5.73
C ASN A 78 10.67 -9.95 4.53
N ASP A 79 11.28 -10.95 3.92
CA ASP A 79 12.21 -10.88 2.78
C ASP A 79 11.52 -10.67 1.42
N VAL A 80 10.21 -10.89 1.33
CA VAL A 80 9.45 -10.54 0.13
C VAL A 80 9.40 -9.01 0.01
N ILE A 81 10.05 -8.44 -1.00
CA ILE A 81 10.22 -6.98 -1.12
C ILE A 81 8.90 -6.31 -1.49
N VAL A 82 8.28 -6.71 -2.62
CA VAL A 82 7.04 -6.14 -3.18
C VAL A 82 6.20 -7.23 -3.85
N HIS A 83 4.97 -6.88 -4.27
CA HIS A 83 4.06 -7.70 -5.07
C HIS A 83 3.67 -9.04 -4.43
N GLY A 84 3.77 -9.17 -3.11
CA GLY A 84 3.33 -10.36 -2.39
C GLY A 84 1.82 -10.57 -2.58
N ILE A 85 1.44 -11.79 -3.01
CA ILE A 85 0.03 -12.16 -3.15
C ILE A 85 -0.50 -12.57 -1.78
N PRO A 86 -1.56 -11.94 -1.26
CA PRO A 86 -2.13 -12.26 0.06
C PRO A 86 -2.82 -13.63 0.03
N LYS A 87 -2.19 -14.62 0.64
CA LYS A 87 -2.67 -16.00 0.75
C LYS A 87 -3.14 -16.29 2.18
N LYS A 88 -4.07 -17.24 2.33
CA LYS A 88 -4.58 -17.67 3.64
C LYS A 88 -3.53 -18.40 4.49
N GLU A 89 -2.54 -19.02 3.84
CA GLU A 89 -1.44 -19.76 4.48
C GLU A 89 -0.38 -18.82 5.08
N ILE A 90 -0.36 -17.55 4.68
CA ILE A 90 0.55 -16.54 5.23
C ILE A 90 -0.08 -15.97 6.50
N ILE A 91 0.31 -16.52 7.65
CA ILE A 91 -0.15 -16.11 8.98
C ILE A 91 0.92 -15.24 9.63
N PHE A 92 0.54 -14.06 10.11
CA PHE A 92 1.47 -13.13 10.77
C PHE A 92 1.88 -13.65 12.14
N LYS A 93 3.17 -13.53 12.45
CA LYS A 93 3.79 -13.97 13.68
C LYS A 93 4.47 -12.80 14.39
N GLU A 94 4.70 -12.96 15.68
CA GLU A 94 5.53 -12.04 16.45
C GLU A 94 6.90 -11.82 15.79
N GLY A 95 7.30 -10.57 15.65
CA GLY A 95 8.57 -10.20 15.03
C GLY A 95 8.53 -10.03 13.50
N ASP A 96 7.43 -10.37 12.82
CA ASP A 96 7.30 -10.21 11.37
C ASP A 96 7.26 -8.74 10.95
N LEU A 97 7.78 -8.48 9.74
CA LEU A 97 7.57 -7.22 9.01
C LEU A 97 6.56 -7.45 7.88
N VAL A 98 5.43 -6.79 7.96
CA VAL A 98 4.38 -6.82 6.93
C VAL A 98 4.40 -5.51 6.15
N LYS A 99 4.58 -5.61 4.84
CA LYS A 99 4.47 -4.48 3.90
C LYS A 99 3.13 -4.58 3.19
N ILE A 100 2.30 -3.57 3.37
CA ILE A 100 1.02 -3.42 2.67
C ILE A 100 1.21 -2.33 1.61
N ASP A 101 0.96 -2.70 0.37
CA ASP A 101 1.00 -1.80 -0.77
C ASP A 101 -0.39 -1.80 -1.42
N ALA A 102 -0.96 -0.62 -1.56
CA ALA A 102 -2.34 -0.43 -1.99
C ALA A 102 -2.48 0.73 -2.98
N GLY A 103 -3.12 0.45 -4.09
CA GLY A 103 -3.55 1.45 -5.06
C GLY A 103 -5.07 1.56 -5.10
N LEU A 104 -5.59 2.76 -5.27
CA LEU A 104 -7.01 2.99 -5.49
C LEU A 104 -7.31 3.83 -6.74
N ILE A 105 -8.53 3.64 -7.23
CA ILE A 105 -9.11 4.47 -8.29
C ILE A 105 -10.25 5.28 -7.65
N TYR A 106 -10.15 6.60 -7.73
CA TYR A 106 -11.17 7.54 -7.29
C TYR A 106 -11.45 8.56 -8.39
N LYS A 107 -12.70 8.64 -8.84
CA LYS A 107 -13.12 9.54 -9.96
C LYS A 107 -12.19 9.44 -11.18
N ASN A 108 -11.80 8.22 -11.56
CA ASN A 108 -10.90 7.88 -12.69
C ASN A 108 -9.43 8.33 -12.52
N LEU A 109 -9.03 8.79 -11.35
CA LEU A 109 -7.65 9.09 -11.00
C LEU A 109 -7.11 8.07 -10.00
N TYR A 110 -5.80 7.87 -10.01
CA TYR A 110 -5.11 6.87 -9.21
C TYR A 110 -4.39 7.52 -8.04
N ALA A 111 -4.42 6.84 -6.89
CA ALA A 111 -3.51 7.08 -5.78
C ALA A 111 -2.88 5.75 -5.38
N ASP A 112 -1.61 5.79 -5.03
CA ASP A 112 -0.80 4.62 -4.68
C ASP A 112 0.09 4.94 -3.49
N SER A 113 0.19 4.02 -2.53
CA SER A 113 1.04 4.17 -1.35
C SER A 113 1.26 2.85 -0.63
N ALA A 114 2.38 2.75 0.09
CA ALA A 114 2.73 1.58 0.86
C ALA A 114 3.15 1.93 2.30
N ILE A 115 2.92 0.99 3.21
CA ILE A 115 3.39 1.07 4.60
C ILE A 115 4.06 -0.23 5.02
N THR A 116 4.99 -0.13 5.98
CA THR A 116 5.60 -1.29 6.64
C THR A 116 5.21 -1.30 8.12
N ILE A 117 4.75 -2.44 8.60
CA ILE A 117 4.26 -2.66 9.97
C ILE A 117 5.09 -3.76 10.61
N GLY A 118 5.53 -3.55 11.84
CA GLY A 118 6.07 -4.63 12.69
C GLY A 118 4.92 -5.32 13.43
N ILE A 119 4.91 -6.63 13.43
CA ILE A 119 3.91 -7.42 14.16
C ILE A 119 4.46 -7.71 15.57
N GLY A 120 3.78 -7.16 16.59
CA GLY A 120 4.26 -7.26 17.97
C GLY A 120 5.64 -6.63 18.17
N GLN A 121 6.52 -7.30 18.91
CA GLN A 121 7.88 -6.79 19.16
C GLN A 121 8.85 -7.21 18.06
N ILE A 122 9.30 -6.24 17.27
CA ILE A 122 10.29 -6.45 16.20
C ILE A 122 11.71 -6.11 16.67
N SER A 123 12.74 -6.65 16.01
CA SER A 123 14.13 -6.41 16.34
C SER A 123 14.52 -4.94 16.18
N TYR A 124 15.52 -4.48 16.94
CA TYR A 124 16.09 -3.13 16.81
C TYR A 124 16.55 -2.82 15.37
N LYS A 125 17.16 -3.82 14.69
CA LYS A 125 17.58 -3.68 13.28
C LYS A 125 16.40 -3.41 12.36
N ALA A 126 15.29 -4.11 12.56
CA ALA A 126 14.05 -3.92 11.78
C ALA A 126 13.42 -2.54 12.05
N GLN A 127 13.35 -2.12 13.32
CA GLN A 127 12.86 -0.78 13.69
C GLN A 127 13.70 0.32 13.04
N LYS A 128 15.03 0.18 13.09
CA LYS A 128 15.97 1.13 12.47
C LYS A 128 15.76 1.18 10.96
N LEU A 129 15.60 0.04 10.29
CA LEU A 129 15.36 -0.03 8.85
C LEU A 129 14.08 0.72 8.46
N ILE A 130 12.96 0.47 9.14
CA ILE A 130 11.68 1.17 8.89
C ILE A 130 11.87 2.68 9.08
N LYS A 131 12.50 3.10 10.17
CA LYS A 131 12.74 4.52 10.48
C LYS A 131 13.56 5.20 9.39
N VAL A 132 14.69 4.60 9.00
CA VAL A 132 15.60 5.17 7.99
C VAL A 132 14.94 5.24 6.63
N THR A 133 14.19 4.21 6.23
CA THR A 133 13.46 4.19 4.95
C THR A 133 12.38 5.28 4.92
N LYS A 134 11.64 5.45 6.01
CA LYS A 134 10.63 6.52 6.13
C LYS A 134 11.26 7.92 6.04
N GLU A 135 12.40 8.12 6.68
CA GLU A 135 13.15 9.38 6.63
C GLU A 135 13.70 9.63 5.22
N ALA A 136 14.23 8.60 4.53
CA ALA A 136 14.70 8.70 3.16
C ALA A 136 13.57 9.12 2.20
N LEU A 137 12.39 8.51 2.32
CA LEU A 137 11.21 8.90 1.55
C LEU A 137 10.83 10.37 1.78
N LYS A 138 10.78 10.81 3.05
CA LYS A 138 10.49 12.20 3.40
C LYS A 138 11.47 13.15 2.71
N ARG A 139 12.77 12.89 2.83
CA ARG A 139 13.80 13.71 2.17
C ARG A 139 13.67 13.72 0.65
N ALA A 140 13.31 12.58 0.04
CA ALA A 140 13.05 12.51 -1.39
C ALA A 140 11.87 13.41 -1.80
N ILE A 141 10.77 13.36 -1.06
CA ILE A 141 9.59 14.21 -1.29
C ILE A 141 9.97 15.71 -1.21
N ASP A 142 10.76 16.10 -0.21
CA ASP A 142 11.23 17.48 -0.02
C ASP A 142 12.10 17.97 -1.19
N GLN A 143 12.66 17.05 -2.01
CA GLN A 143 13.42 17.38 -3.23
C GLN A 143 12.56 17.46 -4.49
N CYS A 144 11.27 17.08 -4.44
CA CYS A 144 10.35 17.16 -5.57
C CYS A 144 9.89 18.62 -5.80
N VAL A 145 10.82 19.46 -6.26
CA VAL A 145 10.59 20.89 -6.51
C VAL A 145 10.97 21.25 -7.94
N VAL A 146 10.39 22.34 -8.46
CA VAL A 146 10.68 22.84 -9.82
C VAL A 146 12.18 23.05 -10.00
N GLY A 147 12.73 22.54 -11.14
CA GLY A 147 14.13 22.67 -11.50
C GLY A 147 15.03 21.56 -10.96
N LYS A 148 14.51 20.56 -10.24
CA LYS A 148 15.26 19.35 -9.85
C LYS A 148 14.78 18.12 -10.63
N THR A 149 15.70 17.20 -10.84
CA THR A 149 15.49 15.90 -11.48
C THR A 149 15.66 14.78 -10.44
#